data_bf86801547413a82ca2a9269bfaffbe9
#
_entry.id   bf86801547413a82ca2a9269bfaffbe9
#
_cell.length_a   1.000
_cell.length_b   1.000
_cell.length_c   1.000
_cell.angle_alpha   90.00
_cell.angle_beta   90.00
_cell.angle_gamma   90.00
#
_symmetry.space_group_name_H-M   'P 1'
#
loop_
_entity.id
_entity.type
_entity.pdbx_description
1 polymer ?
#
loop_
_entity_poly.entity_id
_entity_poly.type
_entity_poly.pdbx_seq_one_letter_code
_entity_poly.pdbx_strand_id
1 'polypeptide(L)'
;DLHPATREPYLALAGKEPEQVDETTWRITLREGATFHDGAPVTTEDVVYSFNRIMDPANKSLFVMFIDFIESVKAVDDKVVEFKLKYPFALFANRLTCVKIVPKHVIDKVGQSAFDAHPIGSGPFKFVSAVKDDKIVFEAYEPYNGKYPAQVEKMSWLLLSDAAARVTAQESKRTQAMESVPYLDISRLKNKKQQVQS
;
A
#
# COMPACT_ATOMS: atom_id res chain seq x y z
N ASP A 1 -5.33 0.45 -5.40
CA ASP A 1 -5.41 0.54 -3.94
C ASP A 1 -6.87 0.66 -3.49
N LEU A 2 -7.16 0.70 -2.18
CA LEU A 2 -8.50 0.86 -1.64
C LEU A 2 -8.75 2.32 -1.22
N HIS A 3 -9.93 2.83 -1.58
CA HIS A 3 -10.37 4.14 -1.12
C HIS A 3 -10.56 4.11 0.41
N PRO A 4 -9.98 5.07 1.17
CA PRO A 4 -9.95 4.98 2.62
C PRO A 4 -11.32 4.99 3.30
N ALA A 5 -12.31 5.67 2.72
CA ALA A 5 -13.65 5.77 3.29
C ALA A 5 -14.61 4.70 2.76
N THR A 6 -14.63 4.42 1.45
CA THR A 6 -15.60 3.49 0.84
C THR A 6 -15.09 2.05 0.78
N ARG A 7 -13.79 1.84 0.95
CA ARG A 7 -13.10 0.56 0.76
C ARG A 7 -13.21 -0.02 -0.65
N GLU A 8 -13.67 0.78 -1.60
CA GLU A 8 -13.72 0.40 -3.01
C GLU A 8 -12.32 0.47 -3.63
N PRO A 9 -11.96 -0.47 -4.52
CA PRO A 9 -10.72 -0.39 -5.28
C PRO A 9 -10.68 0.89 -6.12
N TYR A 10 -9.51 1.52 -6.19
CA TYR A 10 -9.27 2.62 -7.12
C TYR A 10 -7.94 2.44 -7.85
N LEU A 11 -7.82 3.07 -9.01
CA LEU A 11 -6.61 3.06 -9.82
C LEU A 11 -5.52 3.90 -9.15
N ALA A 12 -4.51 3.25 -8.58
CA ALA A 12 -3.34 3.89 -7.96
C ALA A 12 -2.14 3.91 -8.92
N LEU A 13 -1.57 2.74 -9.21
CA LEU A 13 -0.52 2.55 -10.21
C LEU A 13 -1.07 2.09 -11.57
N ALA A 14 -2.27 1.55 -11.62
CA ALA A 14 -2.93 1.24 -12.88
C ALA A 14 -3.45 2.53 -13.54
N GLY A 15 -3.26 2.64 -14.86
CA GLY A 15 -3.73 3.78 -15.67
C GLY A 15 -5.14 3.61 -16.20
N LYS A 16 -5.64 2.36 -16.24
CA LYS A 16 -7.00 2.00 -16.64
C LYS A 16 -7.48 0.79 -15.85
N GLU A 17 -8.78 0.49 -15.96
CA GLU A 17 -9.36 -0.71 -15.34
C GLU A 17 -8.65 -1.99 -15.82
N PRO A 18 -8.51 -3.00 -14.95
CA PRO A 18 -7.98 -4.31 -15.33
C PRO A 18 -8.74 -4.90 -16.50
N GLU A 19 -8.03 -5.37 -17.52
CA GLU A 19 -8.58 -6.00 -18.70
C GLU A 19 -8.57 -7.51 -18.55
N GLN A 20 -9.73 -8.14 -18.57
CA GLN A 20 -9.83 -9.59 -18.62
C GLN A 20 -9.70 -10.09 -20.07
N VAL A 21 -8.61 -10.80 -20.35
CA VAL A 21 -8.31 -11.34 -21.69
C VAL A 21 -9.04 -12.66 -21.92
N ASP A 22 -9.03 -13.51 -20.91
CA ASP A 22 -9.77 -14.77 -20.86
C ASP A 22 -10.18 -15.10 -19.41
N GLU A 23 -10.76 -16.26 -19.16
CA GLU A 23 -11.25 -16.65 -17.82
C GLU A 23 -10.17 -16.59 -16.72
N THR A 24 -8.89 -16.76 -17.08
CA THR A 24 -7.76 -16.84 -16.15
C THR A 24 -6.63 -15.86 -16.45
N THR A 25 -6.77 -15.02 -17.47
CA THR A 25 -5.72 -14.08 -17.88
C THR A 25 -6.21 -12.65 -17.77
N TRP A 26 -5.46 -11.82 -17.03
CA TRP A 26 -5.72 -10.41 -16.84
C TRP A 26 -4.52 -9.56 -17.24
N ARG A 27 -4.79 -8.37 -17.74
CA ARG A 27 -3.79 -7.36 -18.05
C ARG A 27 -4.01 -6.07 -17.27
N ILE A 28 -2.93 -5.54 -16.73
CA ILE A 28 -2.90 -4.25 -16.04
C ILE A 28 -1.97 -3.33 -16.80
N THR A 29 -2.48 -2.17 -17.20
CA THR A 29 -1.67 -1.11 -17.80
C THR A 29 -1.22 -0.15 -16.72
N LEU A 30 0.08 0.11 -16.61
CA LEU A 30 0.60 1.10 -15.66
C LEU A 30 0.25 2.52 -16.11
N ARG A 31 -0.01 3.41 -15.16
CA ARG A 31 -0.21 4.82 -15.46
C ARG A 31 1.12 5.50 -15.79
N GLU A 32 1.07 6.50 -16.64
CA GLU A 32 2.25 7.27 -17.02
C GLU A 32 2.75 8.18 -15.89
N GLY A 33 4.06 8.37 -15.85
CA GLY A 33 4.71 9.30 -14.92
C GLY A 33 4.66 8.87 -13.46
N ALA A 34 4.32 7.61 -13.14
CA ALA A 34 4.44 7.09 -11.79
C ALA A 34 5.92 6.95 -11.41
N THR A 35 6.33 7.54 -10.29
CA THR A 35 7.71 7.46 -9.80
C THR A 35 7.76 6.91 -8.38
N PHE A 36 8.87 6.27 -8.05
CA PHE A 36 9.26 6.01 -6.66
C PHE A 36 9.74 7.28 -5.97
N HIS A 37 9.89 7.22 -4.65
CA HIS A 37 10.31 8.37 -3.83
C HIS A 37 11.76 8.83 -4.08
N ASP A 38 12.57 8.04 -4.78
CA ASP A 38 13.91 8.40 -5.26
C ASP A 38 13.89 9.05 -6.65
N GLY A 39 12.69 9.22 -7.26
CA GLY A 39 12.50 9.81 -8.57
C GLY A 39 12.57 8.81 -9.73
N ALA A 40 12.98 7.56 -9.51
CA ALA A 40 13.00 6.55 -10.56
C ALA A 40 11.58 6.19 -11.02
N PRO A 41 11.35 5.93 -12.32
CA PRO A 41 10.04 5.52 -12.80
C PRO A 41 9.64 4.15 -12.25
N VAL A 42 8.34 3.97 -12.00
CA VAL A 42 7.78 2.65 -11.71
C VAL A 42 7.62 1.88 -13.02
N THR A 43 8.21 0.71 -13.10
CA THR A 43 8.24 -0.12 -14.31
C THR A 43 7.42 -1.41 -14.16
N THR A 44 7.13 -2.06 -15.28
CA THR A 44 6.51 -3.39 -15.30
C THR A 44 7.40 -4.45 -14.65
N GLU A 45 8.73 -4.29 -14.72
CA GLU A 45 9.68 -5.17 -14.02
C GLU A 45 9.55 -5.06 -12.49
N ASP A 46 9.32 -3.86 -11.94
CA ASP A 46 9.09 -3.68 -10.50
C ASP A 46 7.82 -4.39 -10.04
N VAL A 47 6.76 -4.35 -10.86
CA VAL A 47 5.53 -5.09 -10.59
C VAL A 47 5.79 -6.59 -10.58
N VAL A 48 6.40 -7.13 -11.65
CA VAL A 48 6.74 -8.55 -11.75
C VAL A 48 7.62 -8.99 -10.59
N TYR A 49 8.65 -8.20 -10.27
CA TYR A 49 9.53 -8.46 -9.13
C TYR A 49 8.78 -8.51 -7.80
N SER A 50 7.90 -7.53 -7.54
CA SER A 50 7.16 -7.43 -6.29
C SER A 50 6.25 -8.63 -6.06
N PHE A 51 5.56 -9.11 -7.10
CA PHE A 51 4.71 -10.30 -7.01
C PHE A 51 5.53 -11.58 -6.87
N ASN A 52 6.56 -11.76 -7.71
CA ASN A 52 7.43 -12.94 -7.65
C ASN A 52 8.13 -13.06 -6.29
N ARG A 53 8.55 -11.93 -5.70
CA ARG A 53 9.14 -11.88 -4.35
C ARG A 53 8.18 -12.39 -3.27
N ILE A 54 6.87 -12.11 -3.37
CA ILE A 54 5.87 -12.62 -2.44
C ILE A 54 5.59 -14.11 -2.69
N MET A 55 5.56 -14.53 -3.96
CA MET A 55 5.29 -15.91 -4.35
C MET A 55 6.47 -16.86 -4.10
N ASP A 56 7.69 -16.33 -3.97
CA ASP A 56 8.88 -17.13 -3.69
C ASP A 56 8.83 -17.71 -2.27
N PRO A 57 8.78 -19.06 -2.12
CA PRO A 57 8.73 -19.71 -0.81
C PRO A 57 9.95 -19.39 0.07
N ALA A 58 11.11 -19.06 -0.53
CA ALA A 58 12.31 -18.69 0.21
C ALA A 58 12.12 -17.43 1.06
N ASN A 59 11.26 -16.51 0.62
CA ASN A 59 10.95 -15.25 1.31
C ASN A 59 9.94 -15.39 2.46
N LYS A 60 9.29 -16.55 2.58
CA LYS A 60 8.30 -16.87 3.66
C LYS A 60 7.27 -15.75 3.87
N SER A 61 6.83 -15.11 2.80
CA SER A 61 5.91 -13.98 2.87
C SER A 61 4.53 -14.43 3.34
N LEU A 62 4.00 -13.79 4.39
CA LEU A 62 2.63 -14.02 4.85
C LEU A 62 1.59 -13.53 3.82
N PHE A 63 1.97 -12.61 2.94
CA PHE A 63 1.08 -12.07 1.90
C PHE A 63 0.79 -13.06 0.77
N VAL A 64 1.52 -14.18 0.68
CA VAL A 64 1.26 -15.22 -0.33
C VAL A 64 -0.19 -15.73 -0.25
N MET A 65 -0.77 -15.81 0.94
CA MET A 65 -2.16 -16.25 1.14
C MET A 65 -3.21 -15.35 0.47
N PHE A 66 -2.87 -14.11 0.15
CA PHE A 66 -3.77 -13.18 -0.53
C PHE A 66 -3.67 -13.23 -2.05
N ILE A 67 -2.65 -13.89 -2.59
CA ILE A 67 -2.33 -13.97 -4.02
C ILE A 67 -2.05 -15.39 -4.50
N ASP A 68 -2.37 -16.41 -3.72
CA ASP A 68 -2.13 -17.84 -4.00
C ASP A 68 -2.85 -18.35 -5.25
N PHE A 69 -3.91 -17.64 -5.69
CA PHE A 69 -4.62 -17.90 -6.94
C PHE A 69 -3.82 -17.49 -8.20
N ILE A 70 -2.73 -16.71 -8.05
CA ILE A 70 -1.87 -16.30 -9.18
C ILE A 70 -0.92 -17.44 -9.51
N GLU A 71 -0.85 -17.80 -10.80
CA GLU A 71 0.09 -18.76 -11.34
C GLU A 71 1.41 -18.09 -11.75
N SER A 72 1.30 -16.98 -12.50
CA SER A 72 2.48 -16.24 -12.96
C SER A 72 2.16 -14.78 -13.24
N VAL A 73 3.18 -13.93 -13.17
CA VAL A 73 3.13 -12.51 -13.52
C VAL A 73 4.26 -12.21 -14.50
N LYS A 74 3.95 -11.55 -15.62
CA LYS A 74 4.92 -11.26 -16.70
C LYS A 74 4.72 -9.85 -17.24
N ALA A 75 5.81 -9.16 -17.56
CA ALA A 75 5.76 -7.97 -18.37
C ALA A 75 5.47 -8.38 -19.84
N VAL A 76 4.45 -7.75 -20.42
CA VAL A 76 4.13 -7.92 -21.86
C VAL A 76 4.92 -6.90 -22.67
N ASP A 77 4.97 -5.66 -22.16
CA ASP A 77 5.74 -4.55 -22.70
C ASP A 77 6.09 -3.55 -21.56
N ASP A 78 6.58 -2.38 -21.92
CA ASP A 78 7.01 -1.35 -20.93
C ASP A 78 5.87 -0.79 -20.05
N LYS A 79 4.60 -1.06 -20.42
CA LYS A 79 3.42 -0.51 -19.73
C LYS A 79 2.44 -1.57 -19.25
N VAL A 80 2.47 -2.78 -19.81
CA VAL A 80 1.46 -3.81 -19.56
C VAL A 80 2.06 -5.01 -18.84
N VAL A 81 1.43 -5.36 -17.73
CA VAL A 81 1.72 -6.59 -16.98
C VAL A 81 0.57 -7.57 -17.13
N GLU A 82 0.89 -8.80 -17.46
CA GLU A 82 -0.05 -9.91 -17.57
C GLU A 82 0.02 -10.81 -16.33
N PHE A 83 -1.15 -11.12 -15.82
CA PHE A 83 -1.36 -12.03 -14.69
C PHE A 83 -2.08 -13.27 -15.20
N LYS A 84 -1.46 -14.44 -15.05
CA LYS A 84 -2.10 -15.73 -15.25
C LYS A 84 -2.57 -16.28 -13.92
N LEU A 85 -3.83 -16.69 -13.86
CA LEU A 85 -4.45 -17.27 -12.67
C LEU A 85 -4.54 -18.78 -12.81
N LYS A 86 -4.49 -19.50 -11.69
CA LYS A 86 -4.67 -20.95 -11.61
C LYS A 86 -6.11 -21.39 -11.92
N TYR A 87 -7.07 -20.49 -11.65
CA TYR A 87 -8.51 -20.68 -11.85
C TYR A 87 -9.20 -19.32 -11.98
N PRO A 88 -10.42 -19.24 -12.56
CA PRO A 88 -11.18 -18.00 -12.63
C PRO A 88 -11.44 -17.41 -11.23
N PHE A 89 -11.12 -16.13 -11.04
CA PHE A 89 -11.22 -15.48 -9.74
C PHE A 89 -11.80 -14.07 -9.84
N ALA A 90 -13.08 -13.93 -9.47
CA ALA A 90 -13.82 -12.67 -9.61
C ALA A 90 -13.28 -11.52 -8.75
N LEU A 91 -12.60 -11.81 -7.63
CA LEU A 91 -12.07 -10.79 -6.73
C LEU A 91 -10.61 -10.38 -7.08
N PHE A 92 -10.13 -10.68 -8.28
CA PHE A 92 -8.77 -10.40 -8.71
C PHE A 92 -8.33 -8.96 -8.43
N ALA A 93 -9.09 -7.97 -8.92
CA ALA A 93 -8.77 -6.55 -8.76
C ALA A 93 -8.69 -6.13 -7.27
N ASN A 94 -9.60 -6.65 -6.44
CA ASN A 94 -9.60 -6.36 -5.00
C ASN A 94 -8.34 -6.93 -4.32
N ARG A 95 -7.92 -8.14 -4.68
CA ARG A 95 -6.74 -8.79 -4.08
C ARG A 95 -5.44 -8.12 -4.48
N LEU A 96 -5.35 -7.53 -5.67
CA LEU A 96 -4.17 -6.75 -6.06
C LEU A 96 -3.86 -5.58 -5.11
N THR A 97 -4.86 -5.06 -4.42
CA THR A 97 -4.67 -3.96 -3.46
C THR A 97 -3.83 -4.34 -2.24
N CYS A 98 -3.71 -5.64 -1.95
CA CYS A 98 -2.90 -6.16 -0.85
C CYS A 98 -1.40 -6.12 -1.16
N VAL A 99 -1.00 -6.05 -2.44
CA VAL A 99 0.41 -6.06 -2.85
C VAL A 99 0.90 -4.63 -3.06
N LYS A 100 1.99 -4.28 -2.39
CA LYS A 100 2.67 -2.99 -2.59
C LYS A 100 3.87 -3.20 -3.49
N ILE A 101 3.99 -2.33 -4.50
CA ILE A 101 5.08 -2.39 -5.47
C ILE A 101 6.32 -1.75 -4.86
N VAL A 102 7.43 -2.47 -4.92
CA VAL A 102 8.73 -2.06 -4.39
C VAL A 102 9.76 -1.85 -5.50
N PRO A 103 10.70 -0.92 -5.34
CA PRO A 103 11.71 -0.62 -6.35
C PRO A 103 12.78 -1.73 -6.39
N LYS A 104 12.72 -2.54 -7.44
CA LYS A 104 13.70 -3.62 -7.67
C LYS A 104 15.14 -3.10 -7.64
N HIS A 105 15.41 -1.99 -8.34
CA HIS A 105 16.75 -1.39 -8.44
C HIS A 105 17.34 -0.98 -7.09
N VAL A 106 16.51 -0.57 -6.14
CA VAL A 106 16.99 -0.24 -4.78
C VAL A 106 17.31 -1.51 -4.01
N ILE A 107 16.39 -2.49 -4.03
CA ILE A 107 16.60 -3.75 -3.29
C ILE A 107 17.83 -4.49 -3.81
N ASP A 108 18.03 -4.54 -5.12
CA ASP A 108 19.21 -5.16 -5.75
C ASP A 108 20.51 -4.45 -5.31
N LYS A 109 20.47 -3.13 -5.12
CA LYS A 109 21.64 -2.33 -4.74
C LYS A 109 21.98 -2.43 -3.26
N VAL A 110 21.00 -2.32 -2.37
CA VAL A 110 21.25 -2.20 -0.91
C VAL A 110 20.93 -3.47 -0.14
N GLY A 111 20.21 -4.41 -0.73
CA GLY A 111 19.72 -5.63 -0.09
C GLY A 111 18.45 -5.41 0.74
N GLN A 112 17.77 -6.52 1.04
CA GLN A 112 16.46 -6.51 1.70
C GLN A 112 16.50 -5.82 3.07
N SER A 113 17.47 -6.15 3.91
CA SER A 113 17.55 -5.62 5.29
C SER A 113 17.74 -4.10 5.32
N ALA A 114 18.55 -3.55 4.43
CA ALA A 114 18.73 -2.10 4.33
C ALA A 114 17.49 -1.41 3.78
N PHE A 115 16.81 -2.05 2.81
CA PHE A 115 15.54 -1.56 2.29
C PHE A 115 14.44 -1.54 3.39
N ASP A 116 14.35 -2.57 4.23
CA ASP A 116 13.37 -2.65 5.31
C ASP A 116 13.60 -1.56 6.38
N ALA A 117 14.85 -1.13 6.59
CA ALA A 117 15.18 -0.03 7.48
C ALA A 117 14.84 1.36 6.89
N HIS A 118 14.93 1.51 5.57
CA HIS A 118 14.67 2.75 4.84
C HIS A 118 13.84 2.48 3.58
N PRO A 119 12.54 2.15 3.74
CA PRO A 119 11.69 1.74 2.62
C PRO A 119 11.40 2.92 1.68
N ILE A 120 11.43 2.63 0.39
CA ILE A 120 11.04 3.53 -0.69
C ILE A 120 9.77 2.98 -1.34
N GLY A 121 8.77 3.80 -1.51
CA GLY A 121 7.52 3.48 -2.18
C GLY A 121 7.23 4.44 -3.32
N SER A 122 6.01 4.38 -3.84
CA SER A 122 5.48 5.23 -4.93
C SER A 122 4.17 5.91 -4.54
N GLY A 123 3.88 6.02 -3.24
CA GLY A 123 2.68 6.64 -2.70
C GLY A 123 2.83 8.15 -2.46
N PRO A 124 1.75 8.81 -1.97
CA PRO A 124 1.76 10.25 -1.71
C PRO A 124 2.61 10.67 -0.50
N PHE A 125 3.05 9.73 0.31
CA PHE A 125 3.92 9.98 1.47
C PHE A 125 5.17 9.13 1.39
N LYS A 126 6.33 9.72 1.64
CA LYS A 126 7.61 9.02 1.74
C LYS A 126 8.04 8.85 3.19
N PHE A 127 8.72 7.77 3.46
CA PHE A 127 9.30 7.45 4.76
C PHE A 127 10.42 8.42 5.12
N VAL A 128 10.43 8.87 6.37
CA VAL A 128 11.50 9.73 6.92
C VAL A 128 12.29 8.98 7.99
N SER A 129 11.60 8.43 8.97
CA SER A 129 12.25 7.72 10.08
C SER A 129 11.27 6.83 10.83
N ALA A 130 11.81 5.82 11.50
CA ALA A 130 11.06 5.02 12.47
C ALA A 130 11.86 4.89 13.77
N VAL A 131 11.15 5.01 14.89
CA VAL A 131 11.66 4.64 16.21
C VAL A 131 10.85 3.43 16.66
N LYS A 132 11.56 2.34 16.93
CA LYS A 132 10.94 1.07 17.31
C LYS A 132 10.00 1.28 18.50
N ASP A 133 8.81 0.72 18.43
CA ASP A 133 7.76 0.75 19.46
C ASP A 133 7.31 2.16 19.88
N ASP A 134 7.66 3.21 19.13
CA ASP A 134 7.28 4.59 19.41
C ASP A 134 6.51 5.20 18.22
N LYS A 135 7.20 5.51 17.12
CA LYS A 135 6.58 6.22 16.01
C LYS A 135 7.24 5.97 14.66
N ILE A 136 6.46 6.17 13.59
CA ILE A 136 6.95 6.25 12.21
C ILE A 136 6.60 7.64 11.67
N VAL A 137 7.56 8.28 11.02
CA VAL A 137 7.40 9.62 10.44
C VAL A 137 7.44 9.54 8.93
N PHE A 138 6.52 10.23 8.31
CA PHE A 138 6.39 10.39 6.87
C PHE A 138 6.32 11.86 6.50
N GLU A 139 6.73 12.19 5.28
CA GLU A 139 6.51 13.51 4.67
C GLU A 139 5.85 13.39 3.30
N ALA A 140 5.17 14.44 2.86
CA ALA A 140 4.54 14.47 1.55
C ALA A 140 5.58 14.27 0.44
N TYR A 141 5.19 13.53 -0.59
CA TYR A 141 5.96 13.37 -1.80
C TYR A 141 5.36 14.27 -2.89
N GLU A 142 5.89 15.47 -3.05
CA GLU A 142 5.41 16.49 -3.98
C GLU A 142 5.27 16.01 -5.44
N PRO A 143 6.21 15.17 -5.97
CA PRO A 143 6.08 14.67 -7.33
C PRO A 143 4.98 13.62 -7.53
N TYR A 144 4.24 13.23 -6.47
CA TYR A 144 3.17 12.25 -6.60
C TYR A 144 2.05 12.76 -7.50
N ASN A 145 1.81 12.08 -8.62
CA ASN A 145 0.82 12.43 -9.64
C ASN A 145 -0.40 11.49 -9.66
N GLY A 146 -0.64 10.74 -8.59
CA GLY A 146 -1.82 9.85 -8.47
C GLY A 146 -3.08 10.61 -8.03
N LYS A 147 -4.20 9.87 -7.96
CA LYS A 147 -5.54 10.43 -7.71
C LYS A 147 -5.68 11.15 -6.36
N TYR A 148 -4.96 10.69 -5.33
CA TYR A 148 -5.08 11.23 -3.96
C TYR A 148 -3.72 11.69 -3.45
N PRO A 149 -3.30 12.94 -3.76
CA PRO A 149 -2.07 13.50 -3.25
C PRO A 149 -2.16 13.75 -1.74
N ALA A 150 -1.00 13.90 -1.10
CA ALA A 150 -0.92 14.25 0.31
C ALA A 150 -1.65 15.58 0.59
N GLN A 151 -2.45 15.60 1.66
CA GLN A 151 -3.19 16.80 2.11
C GLN A 151 -2.50 17.49 3.28
N VAL A 152 -1.41 16.91 3.79
CA VAL A 152 -0.60 17.43 4.89
C VAL A 152 0.89 17.24 4.54
N GLU A 153 1.73 18.15 4.99
CA GLU A 153 3.17 18.08 4.71
C GLU A 153 3.87 16.93 5.44
N LYS A 154 3.43 16.64 6.67
CA LYS A 154 4.02 15.60 7.52
C LYS A 154 2.94 14.79 8.23
N MET A 155 3.22 13.51 8.39
CA MET A 155 2.38 12.57 9.13
C MET A 155 3.25 11.75 10.08
N SER A 156 2.80 11.60 11.33
CA SER A 156 3.45 10.74 12.31
C SER A 156 2.47 9.69 12.82
N TRP A 157 2.83 8.43 12.69
CA TRP A 157 2.07 7.32 13.27
C TRP A 157 2.67 6.95 14.61
N LEU A 158 1.91 7.16 15.69
CA LEU A 158 2.27 6.73 17.04
C LEU A 158 1.86 5.27 17.23
N LEU A 159 2.80 4.42 17.64
CA LEU A 159 2.58 2.99 17.84
C LEU A 159 2.06 2.74 19.27
N LEU A 160 0.78 2.96 19.48
CA LEU A 160 0.10 2.77 20.77
C LEU A 160 -0.64 1.44 20.76
N SER A 161 -0.04 0.37 21.30
CA SER A 161 -0.64 -0.97 21.35
C SER A 161 -1.86 -1.04 22.26
N ASP A 162 -1.83 -0.33 23.39
CA ASP A 162 -2.95 -0.29 24.34
C ASP A 162 -4.11 0.57 23.86
N ALA A 163 -5.32 0.02 23.92
CA ALA A 163 -6.53 0.68 23.43
C ALA A 163 -6.92 1.93 24.26
N ALA A 164 -6.76 1.89 25.58
CA ALA A 164 -7.09 3.01 26.45
C ALA A 164 -6.09 4.15 26.26
N ALA A 165 -4.80 3.83 26.04
CA ALA A 165 -3.78 4.80 25.69
C ALA A 165 -4.09 5.52 24.37
N ARG A 166 -4.57 4.78 23.34
CA ARG A 166 -5.00 5.40 22.06
C ARG A 166 -6.16 6.37 22.27
N VAL A 167 -7.19 5.97 23.03
CA VAL A 167 -8.35 6.83 23.33
C VAL A 167 -7.90 8.08 24.10
N THR A 168 -7.05 7.93 25.12
CA THR A 168 -6.51 9.05 25.89
C THR A 168 -5.69 10.01 25.01
N ALA A 169 -4.87 9.50 24.11
CA ALA A 169 -4.09 10.32 23.18
C ALA A 169 -5.00 11.13 22.23
N GLN A 170 -6.10 10.53 21.78
CA GLN A 170 -7.10 11.20 20.95
C GLN A 170 -7.87 12.28 21.75
N GLU A 171 -8.31 11.97 22.96
CA GLU A 171 -9.05 12.91 23.82
C GLU A 171 -8.21 14.13 24.24
N SER A 172 -6.92 13.91 24.51
CA SER A 172 -5.95 14.97 24.83
C SER A 172 -5.46 15.76 23.62
N LYS A 173 -5.94 15.43 22.41
CA LYS A 173 -5.52 16.02 21.13
C LYS A 173 -4.03 15.78 20.79
N ARG A 174 -3.40 14.82 21.45
CA ARG A 174 -2.05 14.38 21.09
C ARG A 174 -2.01 13.74 19.71
N THR A 175 -3.12 13.08 19.30
CA THR A 175 -3.35 12.55 17.96
C THR A 175 -4.57 13.22 17.33
N GLN A 176 -4.55 13.39 15.99
CA GLN A 176 -5.66 13.95 15.20
C GLN A 176 -6.57 12.86 14.64
N ALA A 177 -6.04 11.64 14.50
CA ALA A 177 -6.78 10.47 14.05
C ALA A 177 -6.36 9.24 14.85
N MET A 178 -7.22 8.25 14.93
CA MET A 178 -6.98 7.01 15.64
C MET A 178 -7.60 5.85 14.84
N GLU A 179 -6.84 4.79 14.66
CA GLU A 179 -7.35 3.52 14.13
C GLU A 179 -7.85 2.61 15.26
N SER A 180 -8.73 1.68 14.91
CA SER A 180 -9.23 0.65 15.82
C SER A 180 -9.84 1.23 17.10
N VAL A 181 -10.85 2.10 16.92
CA VAL A 181 -11.61 2.67 18.05
C VAL A 181 -12.29 1.54 18.83
N PRO A 182 -12.08 1.40 20.17
CA PRO A 182 -12.81 0.43 20.95
C PRO A 182 -14.32 0.70 20.89
N TYR A 183 -15.11 -0.34 20.67
CA TYR A 183 -16.56 -0.20 20.50
C TYR A 183 -17.23 0.57 21.64
N LEU A 184 -16.83 0.32 22.90
CA LEU A 184 -17.36 0.97 24.09
C LEU A 184 -17.05 2.47 24.14
N ASP A 185 -16.04 2.94 23.46
CA ASP A 185 -15.62 4.35 23.48
C ASP A 185 -16.22 5.17 22.31
N ILE A 186 -16.86 4.52 21.33
CA ILE A 186 -17.42 5.19 20.15
C ILE A 186 -18.41 6.29 20.57
N SER A 187 -19.37 5.97 21.44
CA SER A 187 -20.38 6.94 21.89
C SER A 187 -19.75 8.11 22.66
N ARG A 188 -18.76 7.83 23.51
CA ARG A 188 -18.02 8.84 24.28
C ARG A 188 -17.26 9.81 23.38
N LEU A 189 -16.55 9.27 22.37
CA LEU A 189 -15.79 10.08 21.41
C LEU A 189 -16.71 10.91 20.51
N LYS A 190 -17.83 10.34 20.02
CA LYS A 190 -18.84 11.09 19.25
C LYS A 190 -19.42 12.27 20.04
N ASN A 191 -19.71 12.09 21.32
CA ASN A 191 -20.21 13.15 22.19
C ASN A 191 -19.21 14.29 22.39
N LYS A 192 -17.92 14.05 22.26
CA LYS A 192 -16.85 15.07 22.26
C LYS A 192 -16.62 15.72 20.88
N LYS A 193 -17.57 15.59 19.94
CA LYS A 193 -17.50 16.12 18.56
C LYS A 193 -16.31 15.59 17.74
N GLN A 194 -15.83 14.41 18.07
CA GLN A 194 -14.83 13.73 17.25
C GLN A 194 -15.53 12.92 16.14
N GLN A 195 -15.04 13.03 14.90
CA GLN A 195 -15.55 12.22 13.81
C GLN A 195 -15.08 10.79 13.99
N VAL A 196 -16.02 9.84 14.09
CA VAL A 196 -15.75 8.41 14.14
C VAL A 196 -16.34 7.78 12.88
N GLN A 197 -15.48 7.27 12.01
CA GLN A 197 -15.89 6.41 10.89
C GLN A 197 -15.92 4.96 11.38
N SER A 198 -17.03 4.29 11.17
CA SER A 198 -17.27 2.88 11.50
C SER A 198 -17.11 2.01 10.25
#